data_613e0e24ab3db8338473b90e33cf6d95
#
_entry.id   613e0e24ab3db8338473b90e33cf6d95
#
_cell.length_a   1.000
_cell.length_b   1.000
_cell.length_c   1.000
_cell.angle_alpha   90.00
_cell.angle_beta   90.00
_cell.angle_gamma   90.00
#
_symmetry.space_group_name_H-M   'P 1'
#
loop_
_entity.id
_entity.type
_entity.pdbx_description
1 polymer ?
#
loop_
_entity_poly.entity_id
_entity_poly.type
_entity_poly.pdbx_seq_one_letter_code
_entity_poly.pdbx_strand_id
1 'polypeptide(L)'
;MEKVSFIKINPADSVVVCLRDYKQGEEISINGKTITVLQDTPVGHKILLQDTKAGENIIKYGYPIGHAQKDLKAGEWINENNLKTNLSGKLAYEYNPVNEILPIENQNLTFNGYVRANGEVGIRNEVWIVPTVGCVNGIAEKLATKLAEETKLADIDAVHAWHHNYGCSQLSEDHENTRKVLRDIVLHPNAGAVLILSLGCENNQPDQFEKLLGDYDKSRIKFLVVQKVQGDEVEEGMKILHSLYDIASKDVRTECPLSKLRIGLKCGGSDGLSGITANPLVGEFSDFIVAQGGTSILTEVPEMFGAETILMNRCQNEDLFNQTVKLVNDFKEYFLSHGEPVGENPSPGNKAGGISTLEDKALGCTQKCGRAPVSGVLGYGDRLKTTGLNLLSAPGNDLVASTALAAAGCQIVLFTTGRGTPFGTFIPTMKISTNSALFNNKPNWIDFNAGELVEGTDMKSLLDKFIKKIISVANGEKTCNEKNGYREISIFKNGVTL
;
A
#
# COMPACT_ATOMS: atom_id res chain seq x y z
N MET A 1 -0.74 -35.58 9.84
CA MET A 1 -1.79 -34.65 10.30
C MET A 1 -2.77 -34.46 9.16
N GLU A 2 -4.07 -34.61 9.39
CA GLU A 2 -5.07 -34.25 8.37
C GLU A 2 -4.91 -32.79 8.00
N LYS A 3 -4.90 -32.50 6.70
CA LYS A 3 -4.72 -31.14 6.19
C LYS A 3 -5.98 -30.35 6.55
N VAL A 4 -5.84 -29.24 7.28
CA VAL A 4 -6.96 -28.36 7.65
C VAL A 4 -7.65 -27.91 6.34
N SER A 5 -8.94 -28.17 6.23
CA SER A 5 -9.70 -27.95 5.00
C SER A 5 -10.58 -26.69 5.03
N PHE A 6 -10.75 -26.09 6.21
CA PHE A 6 -11.45 -24.82 6.42
C PHE A 6 -10.91 -24.11 7.67
N ILE A 7 -11.21 -22.84 7.82
CA ILE A 7 -10.84 -22.07 9.01
C ILE A 7 -12.03 -21.24 9.50
N LYS A 8 -12.26 -21.27 10.82
CA LYS A 8 -13.09 -20.33 11.56
C LYS A 8 -12.16 -19.32 12.22
N ILE A 9 -12.21 -18.05 11.80
CA ILE A 9 -11.21 -17.05 12.18
C ILE A 9 -11.42 -16.57 13.62
N ASN A 10 -12.68 -16.29 13.97
CA ASN A 10 -13.07 -15.84 15.32
C ASN A 10 -14.12 -16.79 15.91
N PRO A 11 -14.11 -17.08 17.21
CA PRO A 11 -15.16 -17.90 17.85
C PRO A 11 -16.59 -17.43 17.58
N ALA A 12 -16.81 -16.11 17.39
CA ALA A 12 -18.12 -15.51 17.10
C ALA A 12 -18.58 -15.65 15.64
N ASP A 13 -17.68 -16.08 14.73
CA ASP A 13 -18.01 -16.16 13.29
C ASP A 13 -19.18 -17.12 13.04
N SER A 14 -20.11 -16.70 12.18
CA SER A 14 -21.20 -17.52 11.67
C SER A 14 -20.84 -18.27 10.40
N VAL A 15 -19.62 -18.09 9.89
CA VAL A 15 -19.09 -18.73 8.69
C VAL A 15 -17.73 -19.35 8.93
N VAL A 16 -17.35 -20.30 8.07
CA VAL A 16 -15.96 -20.75 7.87
C VAL A 16 -15.49 -20.35 6.49
N VAL A 17 -14.17 -20.16 6.31
CA VAL A 17 -13.53 -19.94 5.02
C VAL A 17 -12.94 -21.26 4.53
N CYS A 18 -13.24 -21.63 3.28
CA CYS A 18 -12.76 -22.87 2.66
C CYS A 18 -11.28 -22.74 2.29
N LEU A 19 -10.46 -23.71 2.68
CA LEU A 19 -9.04 -23.82 2.29
C LEU A 19 -8.82 -24.77 1.10
N ARG A 20 -9.90 -25.40 0.63
CA ARG A 20 -10.00 -26.19 -0.60
C ARG A 20 -11.39 -26.01 -1.22
N ASP A 21 -11.55 -26.49 -2.44
CA ASP A 21 -12.90 -26.61 -3.01
C ASP A 21 -13.71 -27.66 -2.25
N TYR A 22 -14.97 -27.38 -1.99
CA TYR A 22 -15.97 -28.30 -1.44
C TYR A 22 -17.02 -28.61 -2.50
N LYS A 23 -17.46 -29.87 -2.54
CA LYS A 23 -18.57 -30.32 -3.38
C LYS A 23 -19.87 -30.39 -2.57
N GLN A 24 -20.98 -30.18 -3.26
CA GLN A 24 -22.31 -30.40 -2.69
C GLN A 24 -22.40 -31.79 -2.08
N GLY A 25 -22.91 -31.90 -0.85
CA GLY A 25 -23.05 -33.15 -0.10
C GLY A 25 -21.86 -33.53 0.74
N GLU A 26 -20.70 -32.85 0.62
CA GLU A 26 -19.59 -33.05 1.55
C GLU A 26 -19.95 -32.49 2.94
N GLU A 27 -19.24 -32.97 3.97
CA GLU A 27 -19.51 -32.62 5.35
C GLU A 27 -18.35 -31.80 5.95
N ILE A 28 -18.71 -30.82 6.76
CA ILE A 28 -17.81 -30.05 7.62
C ILE A 28 -18.14 -30.37 9.07
N SER A 29 -17.17 -30.86 9.82
CA SER A 29 -17.32 -31.10 11.27
C SER A 29 -16.63 -30.01 12.07
N ILE A 30 -17.40 -29.26 12.86
CA ILE A 30 -16.90 -28.17 13.69
C ILE A 30 -17.60 -28.17 15.06
N ASN A 31 -16.83 -28.13 16.15
CA ASN A 31 -17.33 -28.12 17.52
C ASN A 31 -18.39 -29.21 17.80
N GLY A 32 -18.17 -30.44 17.29
CA GLY A 32 -19.07 -31.56 17.45
C GLY A 32 -20.38 -31.52 16.64
N LYS A 33 -20.52 -30.53 15.76
CA LYS A 33 -21.65 -30.46 14.80
C LYS A 33 -21.14 -30.79 13.39
N THR A 34 -21.93 -31.58 12.67
CA THR A 34 -21.71 -31.87 11.24
C THR A 34 -22.67 -31.03 10.42
N ILE A 35 -22.11 -30.34 9.42
CA ILE A 35 -22.84 -29.47 8.49
C ILE A 35 -22.62 -30.00 7.08
N THR A 36 -23.70 -30.29 6.36
CA THR A 36 -23.64 -30.71 4.97
C THR A 36 -23.54 -29.47 4.06
N VAL A 37 -22.54 -29.45 3.18
CA VAL A 37 -22.36 -28.43 2.16
C VAL A 37 -23.49 -28.50 1.12
N LEU A 38 -24.23 -27.43 0.94
CA LEU A 38 -25.43 -27.42 0.11
C LEU A 38 -25.15 -27.07 -1.36
N GLN A 39 -23.96 -26.55 -1.68
CA GLN A 39 -23.56 -26.11 -3.01
C GLN A 39 -22.05 -26.28 -3.20
N ASP A 40 -21.60 -26.52 -4.42
CA ASP A 40 -20.17 -26.46 -4.75
C ASP A 40 -19.61 -25.10 -4.29
N THR A 41 -18.63 -25.10 -3.39
CA THR A 41 -18.06 -23.89 -2.80
C THR A 41 -16.55 -23.86 -3.04
N PRO A 42 -16.04 -22.86 -3.80
CA PRO A 42 -14.61 -22.76 -4.12
C PRO A 42 -13.75 -22.40 -2.90
N VAL A 43 -12.44 -22.65 -3.01
CA VAL A 43 -11.43 -22.20 -2.05
C VAL A 43 -11.48 -20.65 -1.89
N GLY A 44 -11.27 -20.19 -0.65
CA GLY A 44 -11.37 -18.76 -0.29
C GLY A 44 -12.80 -18.28 -0.01
N HIS A 45 -13.82 -19.03 -0.40
CA HIS A 45 -15.23 -18.70 -0.16
C HIS A 45 -15.71 -19.17 1.22
N LYS A 46 -16.92 -18.74 1.58
CA LYS A 46 -17.50 -18.93 2.93
C LYS A 46 -18.67 -19.91 2.92
N ILE A 47 -18.72 -20.77 3.92
CA ILE A 47 -19.86 -21.66 4.21
C ILE A 47 -20.50 -21.25 5.52
N LEU A 48 -21.84 -21.10 5.53
CA LEU A 48 -22.63 -20.73 6.71
C LEU A 48 -22.69 -21.87 7.70
N LEU A 49 -22.52 -21.57 9.01
CA LEU A 49 -22.46 -22.55 10.09
C LEU A 49 -23.81 -22.81 10.80
N GLN A 50 -24.78 -21.91 10.62
CA GLN A 50 -26.08 -21.95 11.28
C GLN A 50 -27.16 -21.34 10.43
N ASP A 51 -28.42 -21.75 10.61
CA ASP A 51 -29.55 -21.12 9.97
C ASP A 51 -29.61 -19.63 10.33
N THR A 52 -29.83 -18.77 9.35
CA THR A 52 -29.85 -17.32 9.52
C THR A 52 -31.06 -16.74 8.79
N LYS A 53 -31.82 -15.88 9.46
CA LYS A 53 -33.02 -15.24 8.88
C LYS A 53 -32.67 -14.04 8.00
N ALA A 54 -33.54 -13.72 7.06
CA ALA A 54 -33.45 -12.50 6.28
C ALA A 54 -33.29 -11.27 7.20
N GLY A 55 -32.34 -10.40 6.91
CA GLY A 55 -32.00 -9.22 7.68
C GLY A 55 -31.05 -9.45 8.86
N GLU A 56 -30.78 -10.70 9.25
CA GLU A 56 -29.78 -10.99 10.29
C GLU A 56 -28.35 -10.86 9.74
N ASN A 57 -27.44 -10.42 10.61
CA ASN A 57 -26.04 -10.23 10.25
C ASN A 57 -25.30 -11.57 10.06
N ILE A 58 -24.43 -11.60 9.04
CA ILE A 58 -23.42 -12.62 8.87
C ILE A 58 -22.12 -12.10 9.49
N ILE A 59 -21.50 -12.90 10.37
CA ILE A 59 -20.32 -12.53 11.16
C ILE A 59 -19.08 -13.22 10.60
N LYS A 60 -18.00 -12.44 10.37
CA LYS A 60 -16.65 -12.90 10.05
C LYS A 60 -15.64 -11.97 10.71
N TYR A 61 -14.53 -12.48 11.15
CA TYR A 61 -13.54 -11.73 11.95
C TYR A 61 -14.09 -11.21 13.29
N GLY A 62 -15.22 -11.78 13.79
CA GLY A 62 -15.93 -11.30 14.96
C GLY A 62 -16.84 -10.09 14.73
N TYR A 63 -16.98 -9.62 13.48
CA TYR A 63 -17.77 -8.43 13.09
C TYR A 63 -18.76 -8.75 11.98
N PRO A 64 -19.86 -7.97 11.86
CA PRO A 64 -20.78 -8.09 10.74
C PRO A 64 -20.09 -7.77 9.40
N ILE A 65 -20.22 -8.68 8.44
CA ILE A 65 -19.78 -8.46 7.05
C ILE A 65 -20.96 -8.12 6.11
N GLY A 66 -22.12 -7.86 6.66
CA GLY A 66 -23.38 -7.61 5.98
C GLY A 66 -24.52 -8.41 6.59
N HIS A 67 -25.70 -8.38 5.96
CA HIS A 67 -26.88 -9.12 6.39
C HIS A 67 -27.40 -10.06 5.29
N ALA A 68 -28.06 -11.13 5.71
CA ALA A 68 -28.69 -12.09 4.81
C ALA A 68 -29.84 -11.44 4.03
N GLN A 69 -29.88 -11.59 2.70
CA GLN A 69 -30.96 -11.05 1.85
C GLN A 69 -32.23 -11.88 1.89
N LYS A 70 -32.14 -13.15 2.33
CA LYS A 70 -33.22 -14.13 2.45
C LYS A 70 -32.89 -15.08 3.60
N ASP A 71 -33.86 -15.92 3.99
CA ASP A 71 -33.59 -17.02 4.93
C ASP A 71 -32.55 -17.96 4.33
N LEU A 72 -31.48 -18.24 5.08
CA LEU A 72 -30.34 -19.05 4.69
C LEU A 72 -30.23 -20.27 5.64
N LYS A 73 -29.72 -21.38 5.11
CA LYS A 73 -29.49 -22.62 5.84
C LYS A 73 -28.02 -22.84 6.14
N ALA A 74 -27.72 -23.51 7.24
CA ALA A 74 -26.37 -24.02 7.49
C ALA A 74 -25.91 -24.87 6.31
N GLY A 75 -24.66 -24.66 5.87
CA GLY A 75 -24.10 -25.30 4.69
C GLY A 75 -24.22 -24.52 3.38
N GLU A 76 -24.98 -23.39 3.37
CA GLU A 76 -25.05 -22.54 2.17
C GLU A 76 -23.76 -21.77 1.94
N TRP A 77 -23.38 -21.61 0.67
CA TRP A 77 -22.33 -20.74 0.19
C TRP A 77 -22.73 -19.27 0.32
N ILE A 78 -21.99 -18.50 1.12
CA ILE A 78 -22.21 -17.07 1.29
C ILE A 78 -21.40 -16.27 0.26
N ASN A 79 -22.12 -15.50 -0.56
CA ASN A 79 -21.58 -14.68 -1.63
C ASN A 79 -22.43 -13.41 -1.86
N GLU A 80 -22.10 -12.62 -2.89
CA GLU A 80 -22.79 -11.37 -3.24
C GLU A 80 -24.28 -11.53 -3.61
N ASN A 81 -24.75 -12.74 -3.91
CA ASN A 81 -26.14 -12.98 -4.29
C ASN A 81 -27.08 -13.21 -3.08
N ASN A 82 -26.51 -13.44 -1.89
CA ASN A 82 -27.29 -13.70 -0.68
C ASN A 82 -26.85 -12.91 0.55
N LEU A 83 -25.78 -12.11 0.40
CA LEU A 83 -25.27 -11.17 1.42
C LEU A 83 -25.36 -9.73 0.89
N LYS A 84 -25.90 -8.82 1.70
CA LYS A 84 -25.97 -7.39 1.39
C LYS A 84 -25.21 -6.57 2.42
N THR A 85 -24.54 -5.51 1.97
CA THR A 85 -23.82 -4.56 2.81
C THR A 85 -24.73 -3.85 3.82
N ASN A 86 -24.19 -3.56 5.00
CA ASN A 86 -24.81 -2.70 6.02
C ASN A 86 -24.35 -1.24 5.88
N LEU A 87 -23.43 -0.93 4.97
CA LEU A 87 -22.88 0.40 4.83
C LEU A 87 -23.93 1.40 4.38
N SER A 88 -23.92 2.53 5.02
CA SER A 88 -24.71 3.71 4.69
C SER A 88 -23.77 4.93 4.72
N GLY A 89 -24.16 6.06 4.16
CA GLY A 89 -23.39 7.29 4.04
C GLY A 89 -22.48 7.68 5.22
N LYS A 90 -22.37 8.94 5.53
CA LYS A 90 -21.61 9.44 6.69
C LYS A 90 -22.21 8.96 8.00
N LEU A 91 -21.36 8.60 8.95
CA LEU A 91 -21.76 8.19 10.29
C LEU A 91 -21.17 9.13 11.35
N ALA A 92 -21.85 9.24 12.47
CA ALA A 92 -21.27 9.77 13.70
C ALA A 92 -20.59 8.62 14.46
N TYR A 93 -19.44 8.90 15.05
CA TYR A 93 -18.66 7.93 15.80
C TYR A 93 -18.39 8.43 17.20
N GLU A 94 -18.23 7.51 18.15
CA GLU A 94 -17.85 7.79 19.53
C GLU A 94 -16.43 7.27 19.78
N TYR A 95 -15.63 8.03 20.52
CA TYR A 95 -14.28 7.65 20.89
C TYR A 95 -14.30 6.69 22.08
N ASN A 96 -14.06 5.42 21.82
CA ASN A 96 -13.95 4.36 22.83
C ASN A 96 -12.54 3.79 22.80
N PRO A 97 -11.54 4.45 23.43
CA PRO A 97 -10.13 4.10 23.28
C PRO A 97 -9.81 2.70 23.77
N VAL A 98 -9.12 1.95 22.92
CA VAL A 98 -8.57 0.63 23.24
C VAL A 98 -7.06 0.82 23.43
N ASN A 99 -6.57 0.75 24.66
CA ASN A 99 -5.16 0.86 25.01
C ASN A 99 -4.55 -0.55 25.09
N GLU A 100 -4.18 -1.10 23.96
CA GLU A 100 -3.43 -2.36 23.89
C GLU A 100 -1.94 -2.07 23.92
N ILE A 101 -1.24 -2.58 24.92
CA ILE A 101 0.23 -2.55 24.98
C ILE A 101 0.74 -3.82 24.31
N LEU A 102 1.47 -3.64 23.22
CA LEU A 102 2.10 -4.77 22.52
C LEU A 102 3.38 -5.15 23.26
N PRO A 103 3.49 -6.38 23.78
CA PRO A 103 4.69 -6.85 24.50
C PRO A 103 5.78 -7.29 23.50
N ILE A 104 6.15 -6.40 22.58
CA ILE A 104 7.20 -6.64 21.57
C ILE A 104 8.45 -5.90 22.00
N GLU A 105 9.50 -6.66 22.29
CA GLU A 105 10.79 -6.09 22.67
C GLU A 105 11.53 -5.48 21.48
N ASN A 106 12.27 -4.40 21.74
CA ASN A 106 13.18 -3.86 20.75
C ASN A 106 14.39 -4.81 20.63
N GLN A 107 14.59 -5.35 19.45
CA GLN A 107 15.65 -6.32 19.14
C GLN A 107 16.96 -5.66 18.70
N ASN A 108 17.01 -4.31 18.62
CA ASN A 108 18.16 -3.53 18.16
C ASN A 108 18.69 -4.00 16.77
N LEU A 109 17.81 -4.45 15.90
CA LEU A 109 18.19 -4.85 14.55
C LEU A 109 18.49 -3.64 13.69
N THR A 110 19.40 -3.84 12.73
CA THR A 110 19.90 -2.79 11.84
C THR A 110 19.76 -3.19 10.38
N PHE A 111 19.90 -2.21 9.50
CA PHE A 111 20.06 -2.39 8.06
C PHE A 111 21.12 -1.43 7.53
N ASN A 112 21.65 -1.68 6.34
CA ASN A 112 22.62 -0.80 5.69
C ASN A 112 21.91 0.10 4.68
N GLY A 113 21.84 1.40 4.98
CA GLY A 113 21.19 2.42 4.17
C GLY A 113 22.09 3.59 3.81
N TYR A 114 21.58 4.49 2.98
CA TYR A 114 22.25 5.73 2.58
C TYR A 114 21.75 6.89 3.43
N VAL A 115 22.56 7.37 4.35
CA VAL A 115 22.20 8.52 5.21
C VAL A 115 22.33 9.82 4.40
N ARG A 116 21.23 10.56 4.26
CA ARG A 116 21.20 11.84 3.56
C ARG A 116 21.50 12.99 4.51
N ALA A 117 21.89 14.14 3.96
CA ALA A 117 22.29 15.32 4.76
C ALA A 117 21.22 15.81 5.76
N ASN A 118 19.94 15.60 5.46
CA ASN A 118 18.80 15.91 6.34
C ASN A 118 18.53 14.83 7.40
N GLY A 119 19.35 13.76 7.47
CA GLY A 119 19.20 12.65 8.41
C GLY A 119 18.15 11.59 8.02
N GLU A 120 17.51 11.73 6.87
CA GLU A 120 16.71 10.65 6.28
C GLU A 120 17.59 9.55 5.72
N VAL A 121 17.05 8.33 5.59
CA VAL A 121 17.82 7.17 5.13
C VAL A 121 17.17 6.57 3.90
N GLY A 122 17.93 6.49 2.80
CA GLY A 122 17.52 5.75 1.61
C GLY A 122 17.95 4.28 1.67
N ILE A 123 17.17 3.41 1.05
CA ILE A 123 17.52 1.99 0.85
C ILE A 123 17.95 1.71 -0.60
N ARG A 124 17.90 2.75 -1.43
CA ARG A 124 18.43 2.81 -2.79
C ARG A 124 19.23 4.10 -2.94
N ASN A 125 20.10 4.09 -3.96
CA ASN A 125 20.88 5.25 -4.36
C ASN A 125 20.74 5.43 -5.87
N GLU A 126 19.70 6.13 -6.28
CA GLU A 126 19.32 6.27 -7.68
C GLU A 126 19.48 7.71 -8.17
N VAL A 127 19.67 7.90 -9.46
CA VAL A 127 19.57 9.22 -10.11
C VAL A 127 18.21 9.33 -10.78
N TRP A 128 17.43 10.35 -10.38
CA TRP A 128 16.08 10.54 -10.88
C TRP A 128 15.95 11.79 -11.74
N ILE A 129 15.10 11.70 -12.76
CA ILE A 129 14.68 12.83 -13.58
C ILE A 129 13.18 13.01 -13.33
N VAL A 130 12.81 14.18 -12.82
CA VAL A 130 11.43 14.50 -12.43
C VAL A 130 10.91 15.65 -13.29
N PRO A 131 10.06 15.34 -14.28
CA PRO A 131 9.38 16.36 -15.07
C PRO A 131 8.43 17.21 -14.18
N THR A 132 8.41 18.53 -14.36
CA THR A 132 7.39 19.38 -13.74
C THR A 132 6.09 19.42 -14.54
N VAL A 133 6.14 18.98 -15.80
CA VAL A 133 5.03 18.89 -16.73
C VAL A 133 5.20 17.73 -17.71
N GLY A 134 4.10 17.10 -18.09
CA GLY A 134 4.12 15.93 -18.99
C GLY A 134 4.73 16.20 -20.39
N CYS A 135 4.76 17.46 -20.84
CA CYS A 135 5.32 17.83 -22.16
C CYS A 135 6.80 17.45 -22.34
N VAL A 136 7.55 17.32 -21.25
CA VAL A 136 8.99 16.99 -21.30
C VAL A 136 9.30 15.53 -20.93
N ASN A 137 8.28 14.67 -20.79
CA ASN A 137 8.46 13.24 -20.49
C ASN A 137 9.42 12.54 -21.49
N GLY A 138 9.28 12.84 -22.79
CA GLY A 138 10.12 12.22 -23.81
C GLY A 138 11.61 12.62 -23.71
N ILE A 139 11.89 13.86 -23.29
CA ILE A 139 13.25 14.33 -23.02
C ILE A 139 13.79 13.65 -21.77
N ALA A 140 12.99 13.55 -20.72
CA ALA A 140 13.35 12.89 -19.46
C ALA A 140 13.74 11.42 -19.69
N GLU A 141 12.94 10.68 -20.47
CA GLU A 141 13.23 9.28 -20.81
C GLU A 141 14.52 9.13 -21.61
N LYS A 142 14.70 9.98 -22.62
CA LYS A 142 15.93 9.98 -23.43
C LYS A 142 17.18 10.25 -22.59
N LEU A 143 17.10 11.17 -21.65
CA LEU A 143 18.17 11.48 -20.70
C LEU A 143 18.46 10.31 -19.75
N ALA A 144 17.43 9.68 -19.20
CA ALA A 144 17.58 8.54 -18.31
C ALA A 144 18.23 7.35 -19.01
N THR A 145 17.75 7.01 -20.21
CA THR A 145 18.29 5.92 -21.02
C THR A 145 19.78 6.18 -21.35
N LYS A 146 20.10 7.38 -21.83
CA LYS A 146 21.45 7.74 -22.23
C LYS A 146 22.43 7.71 -21.04
N LEU A 147 22.05 8.24 -19.87
CA LEU A 147 22.89 8.17 -18.68
C LEU A 147 23.13 6.72 -18.23
N ALA A 148 22.09 5.89 -18.24
CA ALA A 148 22.19 4.47 -17.86
C ALA A 148 23.14 3.70 -18.81
N GLU A 149 23.08 3.96 -20.12
CA GLU A 149 23.95 3.35 -21.12
C GLU A 149 25.41 3.77 -20.95
N GLU A 150 25.68 5.07 -20.75
CA GLU A 150 27.02 5.63 -20.62
C GLU A 150 27.72 5.19 -19.33
N THR A 151 26.99 5.17 -18.20
CA THR A 151 27.55 4.84 -16.88
C THR A 151 27.52 3.35 -16.57
N LYS A 152 26.70 2.55 -17.27
CA LYS A 152 26.43 1.13 -16.99
C LYS A 152 25.98 0.86 -15.55
N LEU A 153 25.45 1.89 -14.87
CA LEU A 153 24.99 1.87 -13.48
C LEU A 153 26.03 1.32 -12.48
N ALA A 154 27.34 1.64 -12.69
CA ALA A 154 28.43 0.99 -11.98
C ALA A 154 28.36 1.17 -10.46
N ASP A 155 27.96 2.37 -9.98
CA ASP A 155 28.06 2.76 -8.57
C ASP A 155 26.72 3.31 -8.01
N ILE A 156 25.63 3.11 -8.73
CA ILE A 156 24.26 3.48 -8.33
C ILE A 156 23.28 2.34 -8.63
N ASP A 157 22.12 2.35 -7.96
CA ASP A 157 21.14 1.26 -8.12
C ASP A 157 20.34 1.35 -9.43
N ALA A 158 20.04 2.57 -9.92
CA ALA A 158 19.28 2.82 -11.15
C ALA A 158 19.29 4.30 -11.58
N VAL A 159 18.87 4.54 -12.84
CA VAL A 159 18.45 5.86 -13.35
C VAL A 159 17.00 5.75 -13.80
N HIS A 160 16.15 6.68 -13.39
CA HIS A 160 14.72 6.67 -13.77
C HIS A 160 14.20 8.07 -14.11
N ALA A 161 13.31 8.15 -15.11
CA ALA A 161 12.46 9.29 -15.40
C ALA A 161 11.03 9.00 -14.89
N TRP A 162 10.48 9.87 -14.03
CA TRP A 162 9.15 9.68 -13.44
C TRP A 162 8.07 10.38 -14.26
N HIS A 163 7.51 9.67 -15.23
CA HIS A 163 6.53 10.19 -16.18
C HIS A 163 5.17 10.44 -15.52
N HIS A 164 4.56 11.55 -15.89
CA HIS A 164 3.17 11.88 -15.53
C HIS A 164 2.53 12.77 -16.60
N ASN A 165 1.19 12.95 -16.55
CA ASN A 165 0.43 13.69 -17.57
C ASN A 165 -0.02 15.07 -17.11
N TYR A 166 0.55 15.61 -16.03
CA TYR A 166 0.08 16.82 -15.34
C TYR A 166 1.09 17.97 -15.39
N GLY A 167 0.86 19.00 -14.57
CA GLY A 167 1.73 20.15 -14.44
C GLY A 167 1.23 21.38 -15.20
N CYS A 168 0.21 21.20 -16.07
CA CYS A 168 -0.45 22.28 -16.81
C CYS A 168 -1.96 21.97 -16.92
N SER A 169 -2.78 23.03 -17.03
CA SER A 169 -4.23 22.91 -17.27
C SER A 169 -4.98 22.04 -16.26
N GLN A 170 -4.59 22.12 -15.00
CA GLN A 170 -5.25 21.45 -13.87
C GLN A 170 -6.04 22.47 -13.02
N LEU A 171 -7.13 22.01 -12.38
CA LEU A 171 -7.83 22.77 -11.35
C LEU A 171 -6.94 22.94 -10.11
N SER A 172 -7.23 23.95 -9.28
CA SER A 172 -6.36 24.39 -8.18
C SER A 172 -5.94 23.25 -7.24
N GLU A 173 -6.88 22.41 -6.80
CA GLU A 173 -6.59 21.30 -5.90
C GLU A 173 -5.75 20.21 -6.57
N ASP A 174 -6.10 19.80 -7.78
CA ASP A 174 -5.34 18.82 -8.56
C ASP A 174 -3.92 19.34 -8.86
N HIS A 175 -3.79 20.65 -9.13
CA HIS A 175 -2.49 21.27 -9.36
C HIS A 175 -1.62 21.24 -8.10
N GLU A 176 -2.18 21.58 -6.93
CA GLU A 176 -1.45 21.53 -5.66
C GLU A 176 -1.08 20.09 -5.29
N ASN A 177 -1.97 19.11 -5.50
CA ASN A 177 -1.68 17.70 -5.28
C ASN A 177 -0.53 17.21 -6.18
N THR A 178 -0.54 17.59 -7.45
CA THR A 178 0.55 17.30 -8.39
C THR A 178 1.88 17.88 -7.90
N ARG A 179 1.90 19.15 -7.52
CA ARG A 179 3.11 19.82 -7.02
C ARG A 179 3.65 19.16 -5.76
N LYS A 180 2.78 18.84 -4.80
CA LYS A 180 3.17 18.16 -3.55
C LYS A 180 3.79 16.79 -3.82
N VAL A 181 3.14 15.95 -4.62
CA VAL A 181 3.64 14.61 -4.94
C VAL A 181 4.99 14.68 -5.67
N LEU A 182 5.13 15.57 -6.66
CA LEU A 182 6.40 15.75 -7.38
C LEU A 182 7.51 16.27 -6.46
N ARG A 183 7.21 17.24 -5.55
CA ARG A 183 8.15 17.69 -4.51
C ARG A 183 8.64 16.50 -3.67
N ASP A 184 7.73 15.63 -3.26
CA ASP A 184 8.03 14.52 -2.36
C ASP A 184 8.82 13.42 -3.06
N ILE A 185 8.63 13.22 -4.37
CA ILE A 185 9.49 12.38 -5.20
C ILE A 185 10.90 12.99 -5.25
N VAL A 186 11.02 14.29 -5.53
CA VAL A 186 12.32 14.98 -5.59
C VAL A 186 13.10 14.88 -4.26
N LEU A 187 12.40 15.00 -3.13
CA LEU A 187 13.01 14.97 -1.79
C LEU A 187 13.09 13.56 -1.19
N HIS A 188 12.76 12.52 -1.95
CA HIS A 188 12.73 11.16 -1.44
C HIS A 188 14.17 10.62 -1.17
N PRO A 189 14.44 9.98 -0.01
CA PRO A 189 15.79 9.56 0.36
C PRO A 189 16.38 8.44 -0.51
N ASN A 190 15.57 7.71 -1.29
CA ASN A 190 16.07 6.73 -2.27
C ASN A 190 16.73 7.39 -3.49
N ALA A 191 16.47 8.70 -3.74
CA ALA A 191 17.20 9.46 -4.73
C ALA A 191 18.58 9.88 -4.16
N GLY A 192 19.67 9.47 -4.81
CA GLY A 192 21.00 9.96 -4.55
C GLY A 192 21.22 11.34 -5.17
N ALA A 193 20.59 11.59 -6.33
CA ALA A 193 20.56 12.89 -6.98
C ALA A 193 19.33 13.01 -7.89
N VAL A 194 18.88 14.25 -8.17
CA VAL A 194 17.67 14.54 -8.97
C VAL A 194 17.92 15.66 -9.96
N LEU A 195 17.53 15.45 -11.21
CA LEU A 195 17.33 16.49 -12.19
C LEU A 195 15.82 16.83 -12.29
N ILE A 196 15.44 18.04 -11.93
CA ILE A 196 14.10 18.57 -12.16
C ILE A 196 14.07 19.16 -13.57
N LEU A 197 13.19 18.61 -14.42
CA LEU A 197 13.10 18.98 -15.82
C LEU A 197 11.81 19.77 -16.06
N SER A 198 11.93 21.04 -16.39
CA SER A 198 10.82 21.95 -16.65
C SER A 198 10.80 22.35 -18.13
N LEU A 199 9.60 22.58 -18.70
CA LEU A 199 9.47 23.15 -20.03
C LEU A 199 9.78 24.64 -20.01
N GLY A 200 9.10 25.42 -19.15
CA GLY A 200 9.28 26.86 -18.98
C GLY A 200 8.00 27.68 -19.09
N CYS A 201 6.91 27.13 -19.67
CA CYS A 201 5.61 27.81 -19.83
C CYS A 201 4.44 27.12 -19.11
N GLU A 202 4.71 26.03 -18.39
CA GLU A 202 3.71 25.27 -17.61
C GLU A 202 3.18 26.06 -16.41
N ASN A 203 2.00 25.65 -15.89
CA ASN A 203 1.47 26.22 -14.64
C ASN A 203 2.34 25.90 -13.43
N ASN A 204 2.99 24.73 -13.41
CA ASN A 204 3.94 24.34 -12.36
C ASN A 204 5.31 25.01 -12.59
N GLN A 205 5.35 26.35 -12.50
CA GLN A 205 6.54 27.16 -12.79
C GLN A 205 7.76 26.78 -11.94
N PRO A 206 8.97 26.70 -12.53
CA PRO A 206 10.20 26.30 -11.84
C PRO A 206 10.47 27.07 -10.57
N ASP A 207 10.34 28.40 -10.58
CA ASP A 207 10.60 29.28 -9.43
C ASP A 207 9.63 29.04 -8.26
N GLN A 208 8.38 28.70 -8.58
CA GLN A 208 7.37 28.37 -7.56
C GLN A 208 7.60 26.96 -7.02
N PHE A 209 8.02 26.03 -7.88
CA PHE A 209 8.34 24.66 -7.49
C PHE A 209 9.61 24.63 -6.62
N GLU A 210 10.64 25.43 -6.94
CA GLU A 210 11.83 25.57 -6.10
C GLU A 210 11.47 26.07 -4.68
N LYS A 211 10.58 27.07 -4.58
CA LYS A 211 10.09 27.55 -3.28
C LYS A 211 9.37 26.46 -2.49
N LEU A 212 8.64 25.56 -3.17
CA LEU A 212 7.93 24.46 -2.54
C LEU A 212 8.86 23.38 -1.98
N LEU A 213 10.07 23.20 -2.55
CA LEU A 213 11.09 22.31 -2.02
C LEU A 213 11.58 22.73 -0.63
N GLY A 214 11.56 24.03 -0.34
CA GLY A 214 12.08 24.58 0.92
C GLY A 214 13.60 24.49 0.97
N ASP A 215 14.13 24.04 2.11
CA ASP A 215 15.56 23.78 2.27
C ASP A 215 15.92 22.42 1.67
N TYR A 216 16.82 22.39 0.70
CA TYR A 216 17.23 21.19 -0.01
C TYR A 216 18.71 21.24 -0.42
N ASP A 217 19.34 20.10 -0.65
CA ASP A 217 20.72 19.99 -1.10
C ASP A 217 20.87 20.39 -2.57
N LYS A 218 21.28 21.65 -2.80
CA LYS A 218 21.49 22.21 -4.15
C LYS A 218 22.64 21.55 -4.92
N SER A 219 23.49 20.76 -4.27
CA SER A 219 24.50 19.99 -4.97
C SER A 219 23.91 18.77 -5.67
N ARG A 220 22.86 18.15 -5.07
CA ARG A 220 22.22 16.91 -5.51
C ARG A 220 20.92 17.10 -6.28
N ILE A 221 20.28 18.27 -6.17
CA ILE A 221 19.04 18.61 -6.87
C ILE A 221 19.31 19.80 -7.78
N LYS A 222 19.14 19.58 -9.08
CA LYS A 222 19.39 20.58 -10.12
C LYS A 222 18.15 20.78 -10.98
N PHE A 223 18.04 21.96 -11.57
CA PHE A 223 16.97 22.32 -12.50
C PHE A 223 17.52 22.48 -13.91
N LEU A 224 16.74 22.02 -14.89
CA LEU A 224 16.92 22.34 -16.31
C LEU A 224 15.58 22.86 -16.86
N VAL A 225 15.57 24.07 -17.38
CA VAL A 225 14.40 24.67 -18.05
C VAL A 225 14.63 24.61 -19.55
N VAL A 226 13.95 23.72 -20.24
CA VAL A 226 14.18 23.36 -21.65
C VAL A 226 14.12 24.59 -22.57
N GLN A 227 13.09 25.43 -22.43
CA GLN A 227 12.93 26.62 -23.27
C GLN A 227 14.02 27.71 -23.05
N LYS A 228 14.81 27.62 -21.99
CA LYS A 228 15.93 28.53 -21.72
C LYS A 228 17.27 28.03 -22.27
N VAL A 229 17.33 26.78 -22.71
CA VAL A 229 18.53 26.19 -23.28
C VAL A 229 18.78 26.73 -24.68
N GLN A 230 20.02 27.14 -24.94
CA GLN A 230 20.47 27.49 -26.30
C GLN A 230 21.17 26.26 -26.92
N GLY A 231 20.58 25.69 -27.96
CA GLY A 231 21.10 24.47 -28.59
C GLY A 231 20.30 23.22 -28.20
N ASP A 232 21.00 22.10 -27.98
CA ASP A 232 20.38 20.82 -27.68
C ASP A 232 20.18 20.64 -26.16
N GLU A 233 18.93 20.57 -25.74
CA GLU A 233 18.54 20.37 -24.34
C GLU A 233 19.00 19.01 -23.79
N VAL A 234 19.16 18.00 -24.64
CA VAL A 234 19.67 16.69 -24.21
C VAL A 234 21.17 16.77 -23.89
N GLU A 235 21.95 17.47 -24.70
CA GLU A 235 23.38 17.68 -24.42
C GLU A 235 23.59 18.45 -23.12
N GLU A 236 22.80 19.51 -22.88
CA GLU A 236 22.89 20.26 -21.63
C GLU A 236 22.41 19.46 -20.42
N GLY A 237 21.32 18.71 -20.57
CA GLY A 237 20.80 17.80 -19.55
C GLY A 237 21.83 16.72 -19.16
N MET A 238 22.52 16.15 -20.13
CA MET A 238 23.59 15.14 -19.87
C MET A 238 24.76 15.72 -19.10
N LYS A 239 25.21 16.95 -19.36
CA LYS A 239 26.26 17.60 -18.55
C LYS A 239 25.87 17.69 -17.08
N ILE A 240 24.61 18.09 -16.81
CA ILE A 240 24.10 18.16 -15.44
C ILE A 240 24.01 16.76 -14.83
N LEU A 241 23.48 15.79 -15.56
CA LEU A 241 23.31 14.41 -15.08
C LEU A 241 24.62 13.72 -14.76
N HIS A 242 25.69 13.93 -15.56
CA HIS A 242 27.02 13.42 -15.22
C HIS A 242 27.53 13.99 -13.90
N SER A 243 27.35 15.30 -13.67
CA SER A 243 27.72 15.90 -12.39
C SER A 243 26.94 15.35 -11.20
N LEU A 244 25.64 15.05 -11.39
CA LEU A 244 24.78 14.44 -10.39
C LEU A 244 25.15 12.98 -10.14
N TYR A 245 25.48 12.23 -11.19
CA TYR A 245 25.97 10.86 -11.08
C TYR A 245 27.29 10.79 -10.31
N ASP A 246 28.26 11.68 -10.61
CA ASP A 246 29.55 11.77 -9.93
C ASP A 246 29.44 12.03 -8.42
N ILE A 247 28.35 12.69 -8.01
CA ILE A 247 28.05 12.93 -6.59
C ILE A 247 27.40 11.68 -6.00
N ALA A 248 26.36 11.14 -6.64
CA ALA A 248 25.64 9.98 -6.15
C ALA A 248 26.49 8.72 -6.07
N SER A 249 27.41 8.49 -7.04
CA SER A 249 28.30 7.34 -7.10
C SER A 249 29.27 7.22 -5.92
N LYS A 250 29.47 8.30 -5.17
CA LYS A 250 30.34 8.34 -3.97
C LYS A 250 29.62 7.97 -2.67
N ASP A 251 28.29 7.82 -2.72
CA ASP A 251 27.54 7.44 -1.55
C ASP A 251 27.82 6.00 -1.15
N VAL A 252 27.94 5.76 0.14
CA VAL A 252 28.17 4.43 0.71
C VAL A 252 27.09 4.08 1.70
N ARG A 253 26.72 2.81 1.75
CA ARG A 253 25.78 2.29 2.73
C ARG A 253 26.43 2.28 4.11
N THR A 254 25.70 2.71 5.12
CA THR A 254 26.09 2.70 6.53
C THR A 254 25.05 1.99 7.37
N GLU A 255 25.47 1.44 8.51
CA GLU A 255 24.57 0.79 9.44
C GLU A 255 23.57 1.79 10.05
N CYS A 256 22.29 1.47 9.97
CA CYS A 256 21.18 2.27 10.46
C CYS A 256 20.23 1.41 11.30
N PRO A 257 19.67 1.94 12.40
CA PRO A 257 18.68 1.21 13.19
C PRO A 257 17.36 1.09 12.43
N LEU A 258 16.59 0.03 12.70
CA LEU A 258 15.25 -0.18 12.11
C LEU A 258 14.28 0.98 12.37
N SER A 259 14.51 1.79 13.40
CA SER A 259 13.74 3.02 13.66
C SER A 259 13.76 4.04 12.51
N LYS A 260 14.70 3.93 11.57
CA LYS A 260 14.77 4.75 10.36
C LYS A 260 13.94 4.18 9.19
N LEU A 261 13.40 2.96 9.33
CA LEU A 261 12.64 2.32 8.27
C LEU A 261 11.17 2.74 8.31
N ARG A 262 10.64 3.13 7.15
CA ARG A 262 9.26 3.57 6.94
C ARG A 262 8.61 2.68 5.90
N ILE A 263 7.53 2.03 6.27
CA ILE A 263 6.87 0.98 5.49
C ILE A 263 5.47 1.42 5.07
N GLY A 264 5.18 1.35 3.79
CA GLY A 264 3.83 1.53 3.25
C GLY A 264 3.06 0.22 3.20
N LEU A 265 1.80 0.23 3.60
CA LEU A 265 0.92 -0.93 3.67
C LEU A 265 -0.16 -0.82 2.59
N LYS A 266 -0.19 -1.77 1.67
CA LYS A 266 -1.06 -1.77 0.48
C LYS A 266 -1.61 -3.16 0.20
N CYS A 267 -2.78 -3.25 -0.44
CA CYS A 267 -3.24 -4.49 -1.05
C CYS A 267 -3.84 -4.24 -2.43
N GLY A 268 -3.82 -5.25 -3.29
CA GLY A 268 -4.46 -5.21 -4.60
C GLY A 268 -4.71 -6.62 -5.13
N GLY A 269 -5.83 -6.81 -5.84
CA GLY A 269 -6.24 -8.15 -6.26
C GLY A 269 -6.50 -9.09 -5.08
N SER A 270 -7.12 -8.58 -4.01
CA SER A 270 -7.42 -9.34 -2.78
C SER A 270 -8.40 -10.49 -3.02
N ASP A 271 -8.23 -11.57 -2.27
CA ASP A 271 -9.07 -12.76 -2.23
C ASP A 271 -9.53 -13.09 -0.79
N GLY A 272 -10.30 -14.16 -0.61
CA GLY A 272 -10.81 -14.58 0.68
C GLY A 272 -9.75 -15.01 1.69
N LEU A 273 -8.51 -15.29 1.24
CA LEU A 273 -7.39 -15.64 2.09
C LEU A 273 -6.57 -14.39 2.51
N SER A 274 -6.80 -13.23 1.91
CA SER A 274 -6.04 -12.00 2.18
C SER A 274 -6.03 -11.63 3.67
N GLY A 275 -7.21 -11.63 4.31
CA GLY A 275 -7.36 -11.33 5.74
C GLY A 275 -7.02 -12.50 6.69
N ILE A 276 -6.53 -13.62 6.15
CA ILE A 276 -6.18 -14.82 6.92
C ILE A 276 -4.67 -15.08 6.89
N THR A 277 -4.01 -14.72 5.79
CA THR A 277 -2.60 -15.02 5.55
C THR A 277 -1.75 -13.75 5.43
N ALA A 278 -1.72 -13.13 4.24
CA ALA A 278 -0.79 -12.04 3.94
C ALA A 278 -1.05 -10.78 4.76
N ASN A 279 -2.32 -10.37 4.95
CA ASN A 279 -2.61 -9.16 5.72
C ASN A 279 -2.28 -9.30 7.20
N PRO A 280 -2.65 -10.40 7.90
CA PRO A 280 -2.19 -10.63 9.28
C PRO A 280 -0.65 -10.70 9.40
N LEU A 281 0.06 -11.36 8.48
CA LEU A 281 1.52 -11.39 8.50
C LEU A 281 2.13 -10.00 8.39
N VAL A 282 1.60 -9.17 7.48
CA VAL A 282 2.01 -7.76 7.34
C VAL A 282 1.65 -6.97 8.60
N GLY A 283 0.52 -7.29 9.25
CA GLY A 283 0.10 -6.69 10.52
C GLY A 283 1.05 -7.00 11.68
N GLU A 284 1.45 -8.25 11.84
CA GLU A 284 2.46 -8.64 12.84
C GLU A 284 3.80 -7.95 12.56
N PHE A 285 4.17 -7.79 11.28
CA PHE A 285 5.35 -7.02 10.92
C PHE A 285 5.17 -5.52 11.19
N SER A 286 3.98 -4.95 10.95
CA SER A 286 3.67 -3.55 11.29
C SER A 286 3.83 -3.29 12.79
N ASP A 287 3.33 -4.17 13.63
CA ASP A 287 3.51 -4.09 15.08
C ASP A 287 4.99 -4.22 15.47
N PHE A 288 5.69 -5.15 14.84
CA PHE A 288 7.13 -5.33 15.05
C PHE A 288 7.92 -4.06 14.72
N ILE A 289 7.75 -3.49 13.50
CA ILE A 289 8.54 -2.32 13.08
C ILE A 289 8.23 -1.07 13.94
N VAL A 290 6.97 -0.90 14.37
CA VAL A 290 6.58 0.16 15.30
C VAL A 290 7.27 -0.03 16.66
N ALA A 291 7.33 -1.24 17.17
CA ALA A 291 8.04 -1.56 18.42
C ALA A 291 9.57 -1.34 18.32
N GLN A 292 10.16 -1.46 17.11
CA GLN A 292 11.56 -1.07 16.87
C GLN A 292 11.75 0.46 16.72
N GLY A 293 10.70 1.26 16.90
CA GLY A 293 10.73 2.73 16.72
C GLY A 293 10.61 3.19 15.28
N GLY A 294 10.36 2.27 14.34
CA GLY A 294 10.10 2.58 12.93
C GLY A 294 8.66 3.02 12.67
N THR A 295 8.27 3.05 11.40
CA THR A 295 6.98 3.58 10.99
C THR A 295 6.29 2.68 9.98
N SER A 296 4.98 2.50 10.15
CA SER A 296 4.09 1.95 9.13
C SER A 296 2.99 2.94 8.77
N ILE A 297 2.57 2.95 7.49
CA ILE A 297 1.52 3.83 6.98
C ILE A 297 0.48 2.99 6.27
N LEU A 298 -0.77 3.01 6.78
CA LEU A 298 -1.93 2.41 6.13
C LEU A 298 -2.63 3.48 5.28
N THR A 299 -3.02 3.11 4.06
CA THR A 299 -3.79 3.96 3.14
C THR A 299 -4.98 3.20 2.58
N GLU A 300 -5.53 3.64 1.43
CA GLU A 300 -6.73 3.05 0.83
C GLU A 300 -7.97 3.31 1.69
N VAL A 301 -8.25 4.59 1.96
CA VAL A 301 -9.35 4.97 2.88
C VAL A 301 -10.69 4.30 2.54
N PRO A 302 -11.10 4.15 1.25
CA PRO A 302 -12.32 3.40 0.92
C PRO A 302 -12.32 1.94 1.38
N GLU A 303 -11.14 1.33 1.58
CA GLU A 303 -11.01 -0.04 2.09
C GLU A 303 -10.97 -0.12 3.62
N MET A 304 -11.23 0.99 4.31
CA MET A 304 -11.44 1.04 5.76
C MET A 304 -12.94 1.06 6.12
N PHE A 305 -13.84 1.33 5.15
CA PHE A 305 -15.27 1.47 5.40
C PHE A 305 -15.89 0.16 5.89
N GLY A 306 -16.52 0.21 7.06
CA GLY A 306 -17.04 -0.94 7.80
C GLY A 306 -16.07 -1.56 8.82
N ALA A 307 -14.80 -1.12 8.81
CA ALA A 307 -13.78 -1.48 9.81
C ALA A 307 -13.16 -0.24 10.47
N GLU A 308 -13.61 0.96 10.11
CA GLU A 308 -13.03 2.24 10.55
C GLU A 308 -13.03 2.43 12.06
N THR A 309 -14.03 1.92 12.78
CA THR A 309 -14.12 2.02 14.25
C THR A 309 -12.96 1.31 14.95
N ILE A 310 -12.41 0.24 14.35
CA ILE A 310 -11.24 -0.47 14.86
C ILE A 310 -10.02 0.46 14.87
N LEU A 311 -9.84 1.27 13.81
CA LEU A 311 -8.75 2.24 13.71
C LEU A 311 -8.99 3.45 14.61
N MET A 312 -10.22 3.98 14.59
CA MET A 312 -10.64 5.14 15.39
C MET A 312 -10.42 4.92 16.89
N ASN A 313 -10.78 3.74 17.40
CA ASN A 313 -10.63 3.40 18.82
C ASN A 313 -9.18 3.14 19.23
N ARG A 314 -8.27 2.97 18.27
CA ARG A 314 -6.83 2.83 18.49
C ARG A 314 -6.06 4.15 18.36
N CYS A 315 -6.73 5.26 18.11
CA CYS A 315 -6.10 6.58 18.12
C CYS A 315 -5.55 6.92 19.51
N GLN A 316 -4.33 7.44 19.59
CA GLN A 316 -3.66 7.74 20.86
C GLN A 316 -4.37 8.82 21.70
N ASN A 317 -5.19 9.65 21.05
CA ASN A 317 -5.95 10.71 21.69
C ASN A 317 -7.19 11.10 20.84
N GLU A 318 -8.04 11.94 21.42
CA GLU A 318 -9.29 12.40 20.80
C GLU A 318 -9.05 13.26 19.54
N ASP A 319 -7.95 14.02 19.47
CA ASP A 319 -7.63 14.82 18.28
C ASP A 319 -7.33 13.92 17.08
N LEU A 320 -6.57 12.85 17.27
CA LEU A 320 -6.30 11.85 16.22
C LEU A 320 -7.57 11.06 15.85
N PHE A 321 -8.43 10.76 16.84
CA PHE A 321 -9.74 10.18 16.56
C PHE A 321 -10.55 11.09 15.64
N ASN A 322 -10.67 12.38 15.96
CA ASN A 322 -11.41 13.35 15.15
C ASN A 322 -10.81 13.51 13.75
N GLN A 323 -9.49 13.52 13.62
CA GLN A 323 -8.81 13.52 12.32
C GLN A 323 -9.10 12.24 11.51
N THR A 324 -9.16 11.08 12.17
CA THR A 324 -9.50 9.80 11.52
C THR A 324 -10.97 9.77 11.07
N VAL A 325 -11.88 10.28 11.90
CA VAL A 325 -13.30 10.45 11.53
C VAL A 325 -13.41 11.34 10.30
N LYS A 326 -12.70 12.46 10.30
CA LYS A 326 -12.66 13.38 9.13
C LYS A 326 -12.11 12.69 7.89
N LEU A 327 -10.98 11.98 7.99
CA LEU A 327 -10.37 11.22 6.90
C LEU A 327 -11.37 10.28 6.23
N VAL A 328 -12.10 9.49 7.02
CA VAL A 328 -13.08 8.53 6.54
C VAL A 328 -14.31 9.22 5.93
N ASN A 329 -14.86 10.21 6.63
CA ASN A 329 -16.07 10.88 6.18
C ASN A 329 -15.84 11.79 4.96
N ASP A 330 -14.67 12.39 4.81
CA ASP A 330 -14.30 13.15 3.60
C ASP A 330 -14.30 12.24 2.36
N PHE A 331 -13.78 11.01 2.45
CA PHE A 331 -13.83 10.06 1.35
C PHE A 331 -15.25 9.54 1.07
N LYS A 332 -16.07 9.33 2.09
CA LYS A 332 -17.50 9.01 1.89
C LYS A 332 -18.23 10.14 1.16
N GLU A 333 -17.96 11.40 1.54
CA GLU A 333 -18.48 12.57 0.85
C GLU A 333 -17.99 12.66 -0.59
N TYR A 334 -16.72 12.36 -0.84
CA TYR A 334 -16.15 12.31 -2.19
C TYR A 334 -16.95 11.36 -3.10
N PHE A 335 -17.25 10.12 -2.65
CA PHE A 335 -18.11 9.20 -3.40
C PHE A 335 -19.50 9.79 -3.64
N LEU A 336 -20.17 10.26 -2.60
CA LEU A 336 -21.53 10.80 -2.68
C LEU A 336 -21.62 12.02 -3.60
N SER A 337 -20.61 12.91 -3.58
CA SER A 337 -20.56 14.11 -4.44
C SER A 337 -20.42 13.78 -5.93
N HIS A 338 -19.92 12.57 -6.25
CA HIS A 338 -19.84 12.06 -7.63
C HIS A 338 -21.01 11.15 -8.01
N GLY A 339 -22.00 10.99 -7.12
CA GLY A 339 -23.16 10.13 -7.36
C GLY A 339 -22.90 8.63 -7.21
N GLU A 340 -21.74 8.28 -6.62
CA GLU A 340 -21.34 6.88 -6.43
C GLU A 340 -21.72 6.37 -5.05
N PRO A 341 -22.14 5.10 -4.94
CA PRO A 341 -22.43 4.49 -3.65
C PRO A 341 -21.16 4.26 -2.85
N VAL A 342 -21.20 4.47 -1.54
CA VAL A 342 -20.07 4.21 -0.62
C VAL A 342 -19.59 2.75 -0.68
N GLY A 343 -20.47 1.81 -1.04
CA GLY A 343 -20.20 0.37 -1.10
C GLY A 343 -19.85 -0.19 -2.49
N GLU A 344 -19.35 0.63 -3.44
CA GLU A 344 -19.01 0.19 -4.80
C GLU A 344 -17.99 -0.96 -4.84
N ASN A 345 -16.96 -0.90 -4.01
CA ASN A 345 -16.01 -2.00 -3.82
C ASN A 345 -16.70 -3.14 -3.00
N PRO A 346 -16.45 -4.45 -3.20
CA PRO A 346 -15.34 -5.10 -3.91
C PRO A 346 -15.51 -5.23 -5.43
N SER A 347 -14.37 -5.26 -6.14
CA SER A 347 -14.35 -5.47 -7.59
C SER A 347 -14.83 -6.88 -7.99
N PRO A 348 -15.19 -7.12 -9.27
CA PRO A 348 -15.55 -8.46 -9.73
C PRO A 348 -14.49 -9.52 -9.43
N GLY A 349 -13.19 -9.17 -9.55
CA GLY A 349 -12.09 -10.08 -9.22
C GLY A 349 -12.02 -10.43 -7.73
N ASN A 350 -12.31 -9.48 -6.84
CA ASN A 350 -12.39 -9.75 -5.39
C ASN A 350 -13.57 -10.69 -5.06
N LYS A 351 -14.75 -10.48 -5.69
CA LYS A 351 -15.93 -11.32 -5.51
C LYS A 351 -15.66 -12.76 -5.97
N ALA A 352 -15.07 -12.91 -7.16
CA ALA A 352 -14.62 -14.22 -7.67
C ALA A 352 -13.56 -14.88 -6.76
N GLY A 353 -12.83 -14.12 -5.97
CA GLY A 353 -11.87 -14.59 -4.98
C GLY A 353 -12.44 -14.87 -3.59
N GLY A 354 -13.77 -14.73 -3.38
CA GLY A 354 -14.45 -15.06 -2.12
C GLY A 354 -14.77 -13.88 -1.19
N ILE A 355 -14.49 -12.64 -1.59
CA ILE A 355 -14.89 -11.43 -0.85
C ILE A 355 -16.28 -11.02 -1.32
N SER A 356 -17.23 -10.81 -0.39
CA SER A 356 -18.64 -10.60 -0.75
C SER A 356 -19.12 -9.15 -0.63
N THR A 357 -18.64 -8.41 0.38
CA THR A 357 -19.05 -7.04 0.69
C THR A 357 -17.83 -6.17 0.97
N LEU A 358 -18.01 -4.85 1.05
CA LEU A 358 -16.92 -3.95 1.41
C LEU A 358 -16.49 -4.14 2.87
N GLU A 359 -17.41 -4.42 3.80
CA GLU A 359 -17.08 -4.75 5.19
C GLU A 359 -16.21 -6.01 5.27
N ASP A 360 -16.54 -7.06 4.52
CA ASP A 360 -15.73 -8.28 4.44
C ASP A 360 -14.29 -7.96 3.96
N LYS A 361 -14.19 -7.09 2.95
CA LYS A 361 -12.90 -6.61 2.44
C LYS A 361 -12.16 -5.75 3.48
N ALA A 362 -12.83 -4.76 4.06
CA ALA A 362 -12.23 -3.80 4.97
C ALA A 362 -11.70 -4.44 6.26
N LEU A 363 -12.46 -5.37 6.84
CA LEU A 363 -12.03 -6.14 8.02
C LEU A 363 -10.78 -6.99 7.72
N GLY A 364 -10.65 -7.52 6.50
CA GLY A 364 -9.44 -8.19 6.05
C GLY A 364 -8.29 -7.23 5.76
N CYS A 365 -8.57 -6.09 5.12
CA CYS A 365 -7.56 -5.11 4.73
C CYS A 365 -6.92 -4.39 5.92
N THR A 366 -7.71 -4.05 6.94
CA THR A 366 -7.22 -3.37 8.14
C THR A 366 -6.29 -4.24 8.99
N GLN A 367 -6.29 -5.57 8.81
CA GLN A 367 -5.32 -6.46 9.46
C GLN A 367 -3.87 -6.07 9.15
N LYS A 368 -3.59 -5.47 7.97
CA LYS A 368 -2.24 -5.04 7.57
C LYS A 368 -1.57 -4.08 8.57
N CYS A 369 -2.33 -3.29 9.30
CA CYS A 369 -1.79 -2.32 10.25
C CYS A 369 -1.56 -2.89 11.67
N GLY A 370 -1.74 -4.20 11.87
CA GLY A 370 -1.57 -4.85 13.17
C GLY A 370 -2.47 -4.25 14.25
N ARG A 371 -1.93 -4.08 15.45
CA ARG A 371 -2.63 -3.61 16.66
C ARG A 371 -2.05 -2.33 17.26
N ALA A 372 -0.91 -1.83 16.73
CA ALA A 372 -0.27 -0.63 17.21
C ALA A 372 -1.21 0.59 17.25
N PRO A 373 -1.09 1.49 18.23
CA PRO A 373 -1.89 2.71 18.29
C PRO A 373 -1.65 3.60 17.07
N VAL A 374 -2.72 4.25 16.58
CA VAL A 374 -2.62 5.26 15.52
C VAL A 374 -1.96 6.52 16.09
N SER A 375 -0.79 6.86 15.54
CA SER A 375 0.07 7.96 15.99
C SER A 375 -0.01 9.21 15.12
N GLY A 376 -0.61 9.11 13.92
CA GLY A 376 -0.74 10.24 13.00
C GLY A 376 -1.75 10.00 11.88
N VAL A 377 -2.25 11.09 11.32
CA VAL A 377 -3.13 11.12 10.16
C VAL A 377 -2.56 12.11 9.16
N LEU A 378 -2.41 11.69 7.91
CA LEU A 378 -1.80 12.44 6.81
C LEU A 378 -2.85 12.72 5.72
N GLY A 379 -2.88 13.94 5.22
CA GLY A 379 -3.57 14.31 4.00
C GLY A 379 -2.86 13.77 2.75
N TYR A 380 -3.53 13.79 1.60
CA TYR A 380 -2.92 13.41 0.33
C TYR A 380 -1.76 14.37 -0.02
N GLY A 381 -0.60 13.79 -0.33
CA GLY A 381 0.63 14.56 -0.60
C GLY A 381 1.27 15.18 0.64
N ASP A 382 0.94 14.74 1.85
CA ASP A 382 1.66 15.10 3.05
C ASP A 382 2.82 14.14 3.31
N ARG A 383 3.95 14.69 3.76
CA ARG A 383 5.10 13.88 4.23
C ARG A 383 4.91 13.47 5.68
N LEU A 384 5.45 12.32 6.02
CA LEU A 384 5.45 11.76 7.37
C LEU A 384 6.10 12.73 8.38
N LYS A 385 5.43 12.94 9.53
CA LYS A 385 5.89 13.80 10.61
C LYS A 385 6.10 13.05 11.94
N THR A 386 5.39 11.93 12.13
CA THR A 386 5.39 11.15 13.37
C THR A 386 5.79 9.71 13.11
N THR A 387 6.54 9.11 14.03
CA THR A 387 6.84 7.67 14.00
C THR A 387 5.63 6.85 14.47
N GLY A 388 5.67 5.53 14.27
CA GLY A 388 4.59 4.63 14.63
C GLY A 388 3.60 4.39 13.50
N LEU A 389 2.38 3.94 13.82
CA LEU A 389 1.34 3.71 12.83
C LEU A 389 0.67 5.02 12.41
N ASN A 390 0.68 5.31 11.12
CA ASN A 390 0.01 6.47 10.54
C ASN A 390 -1.06 6.03 9.54
N LEU A 391 -2.11 6.87 9.37
CA LEU A 391 -3.13 6.72 8.34
C LEU A 391 -2.90 7.80 7.28
N LEU A 392 -3.04 7.44 6.00
CA LEU A 392 -2.82 8.36 4.87
C LEU A 392 -4.05 8.43 3.97
N SER A 393 -4.48 9.64 3.64
CA SER A 393 -5.53 9.88 2.67
C SER A 393 -5.07 9.52 1.26
N ALA A 394 -5.63 8.43 0.70
CA ALA A 394 -5.52 8.09 -0.71
C ALA A 394 -6.65 7.13 -1.12
N PRO A 395 -7.04 7.08 -2.41
CA PRO A 395 -8.06 6.16 -2.91
C PRO A 395 -7.58 4.71 -2.89
N GLY A 396 -8.49 3.77 -3.23
CA GLY A 396 -8.16 2.33 -3.37
C GLY A 396 -7.40 1.97 -4.66
N ASN A 397 -7.23 2.90 -5.60
CA ASN A 397 -6.48 2.65 -6.85
C ASN A 397 -5.02 2.31 -6.54
N ASP A 398 -4.55 1.15 -7.04
CA ASP A 398 -3.22 0.60 -6.73
C ASP A 398 -2.07 1.56 -7.02
N LEU A 399 -2.10 2.22 -8.18
CA LEU A 399 -1.04 3.12 -8.62
C LEU A 399 -1.01 4.39 -7.76
N VAL A 400 -2.17 5.02 -7.58
CA VAL A 400 -2.31 6.28 -6.83
C VAL A 400 -1.96 6.08 -5.36
N ALA A 401 -2.50 5.03 -4.73
CA ALA A 401 -2.26 4.74 -3.33
C ALA A 401 -0.79 4.39 -3.03
N SER A 402 -0.17 3.57 -3.89
CA SER A 402 1.25 3.22 -3.74
C SER A 402 2.17 4.42 -3.96
N THR A 403 1.84 5.29 -4.94
CA THR A 403 2.56 6.56 -5.15
C THR A 403 2.43 7.48 -3.94
N ALA A 404 1.23 7.58 -3.35
CA ALA A 404 1.00 8.39 -2.16
C ALA A 404 1.80 7.90 -0.94
N LEU A 405 1.86 6.57 -0.70
CA LEU A 405 2.70 5.97 0.35
C LEU A 405 4.17 6.29 0.16
N ALA A 406 4.66 6.13 -1.05
CA ALA A 406 6.05 6.43 -1.38
C ALA A 406 6.36 7.92 -1.24
N ALA A 407 5.49 8.81 -1.74
CA ALA A 407 5.60 10.27 -1.59
C ALA A 407 5.56 10.70 -0.12
N ALA A 408 4.76 10.05 0.73
CA ALA A 408 4.77 10.31 2.17
C ALA A 408 6.12 9.99 2.85
N GLY A 409 7.03 9.31 2.16
CA GLY A 409 8.40 9.01 2.60
C GLY A 409 8.64 7.55 2.99
N CYS A 410 7.76 6.62 2.61
CA CYS A 410 8.03 5.19 2.76
C CYS A 410 9.19 4.75 1.86
N GLN A 411 10.10 3.93 2.38
CA GLN A 411 11.19 3.35 1.60
C GLN A 411 10.81 2.03 0.91
N ILE A 412 9.83 1.30 1.46
CA ILE A 412 9.29 0.04 0.93
C ILE A 412 7.77 0.09 1.00
N VAL A 413 7.09 -0.38 -0.04
CA VAL A 413 5.66 -0.72 0.00
C VAL A 413 5.53 -2.24 0.12
N LEU A 414 4.85 -2.71 1.16
CA LEU A 414 4.40 -4.09 1.32
C LEU A 414 3.03 -4.22 0.65
N PHE A 415 2.99 -4.97 -0.44
CA PHE A 415 1.81 -5.08 -1.29
C PHE A 415 1.27 -6.51 -1.26
N THR A 416 0.19 -6.73 -0.49
CA THR A 416 -0.45 -8.05 -0.41
C THR A 416 -1.37 -8.30 -1.61
N THR A 417 -1.40 -9.54 -2.11
CA THR A 417 -2.21 -9.90 -3.28
C THR A 417 -2.58 -11.37 -3.30
N GLY A 418 -3.84 -11.66 -3.65
CA GLY A 418 -4.34 -13.03 -3.86
C GLY A 418 -4.36 -13.45 -5.33
N ARG A 419 -4.47 -12.46 -6.24
CA ARG A 419 -4.59 -12.68 -7.69
C ARG A 419 -3.31 -12.32 -8.46
N GLY A 420 -2.44 -11.53 -7.86
CA GLY A 420 -1.18 -11.07 -8.45
C GLY A 420 -1.30 -9.83 -9.33
N THR A 421 -0.24 -9.03 -9.33
CA THR A 421 -0.03 -7.90 -10.24
C THR A 421 1.47 -7.69 -10.46
N PRO A 422 1.93 -7.35 -11.68
CA PRO A 422 3.32 -7.00 -11.93
C PRO A 422 3.67 -5.59 -11.43
N PHE A 423 2.67 -4.73 -11.21
CA PHE A 423 2.84 -3.32 -10.87
C PHE A 423 3.81 -3.10 -9.69
N GLY A 424 4.60 -2.03 -9.76
CA GLY A 424 5.37 -1.45 -8.67
C GLY A 424 5.40 0.07 -8.78
N THR A 425 5.48 0.75 -7.64
CA THR A 425 5.65 2.22 -7.60
C THR A 425 7.13 2.61 -7.72
N PHE A 426 7.45 3.89 -7.56
CA PHE A 426 8.80 4.43 -7.72
C PHE A 426 9.81 4.00 -6.63
N ILE A 427 9.36 3.29 -5.60
CA ILE A 427 10.21 2.64 -4.59
C ILE A 427 10.03 1.13 -4.62
N PRO A 428 10.89 0.33 -3.97
CA PRO A 428 10.71 -1.11 -3.83
C PRO A 428 9.29 -1.46 -3.39
N THR A 429 8.59 -2.27 -4.20
CA THR A 429 7.20 -2.70 -3.97
C THR A 429 7.18 -4.20 -3.83
N MET A 430 7.34 -4.67 -2.58
CA MET A 430 7.45 -6.09 -2.26
C MET A 430 6.06 -6.75 -2.28
N LYS A 431 5.84 -7.71 -3.19
CA LYS A 431 4.57 -8.46 -3.30
C LYS A 431 4.56 -9.66 -2.38
N ILE A 432 3.49 -9.76 -1.60
CA ILE A 432 3.24 -10.86 -0.66
C ILE A 432 1.99 -11.60 -1.12
N SER A 433 2.13 -12.85 -1.56
CA SER A 433 0.98 -13.67 -1.96
C SER A 433 0.20 -14.19 -0.77
N THR A 434 -1.13 -14.25 -0.91
CA THR A 434 -2.03 -14.85 0.08
C THR A 434 -2.06 -16.36 0.03
N ASN A 435 -1.58 -16.95 -1.07
CA ASN A 435 -1.62 -18.39 -1.34
C ASN A 435 -0.39 -18.85 -2.12
N SER A 436 0.01 -20.11 -1.89
CA SER A 436 1.19 -20.71 -2.52
C SER A 436 1.01 -20.98 -4.01
N ALA A 437 -0.23 -21.12 -4.50
CA ALA A 437 -0.50 -21.34 -5.90
C ALA A 437 -0.08 -20.11 -6.74
N LEU A 438 -0.41 -18.91 -6.29
CA LEU A 438 0.03 -17.67 -6.92
C LEU A 438 1.55 -17.52 -6.87
N PHE A 439 2.16 -17.76 -5.70
CA PHE A 439 3.61 -17.68 -5.54
C PHE A 439 4.34 -18.58 -6.52
N ASN A 440 3.91 -19.83 -6.64
CA ASN A 440 4.53 -20.82 -7.52
C ASN A 440 4.29 -20.51 -9.01
N ASN A 441 3.11 -19.95 -9.35
CA ASN A 441 2.74 -19.65 -10.74
C ASN A 441 3.38 -18.35 -11.26
N LYS A 442 3.68 -17.40 -10.37
CA LYS A 442 4.23 -16.06 -10.72
C LYS A 442 5.47 -15.70 -9.92
N PRO A 443 6.54 -16.53 -9.95
CA PRO A 443 7.76 -16.29 -9.18
C PRO A 443 8.50 -15.00 -9.59
N ASN A 444 8.22 -14.49 -10.79
CA ASN A 444 8.76 -13.22 -11.29
C ASN A 444 7.96 -11.99 -10.85
N TRP A 445 6.82 -12.15 -10.18
CA TRP A 445 6.01 -11.05 -9.64
C TRP A 445 6.02 -10.99 -8.12
N ILE A 446 6.11 -12.16 -7.46
CA ILE A 446 5.88 -12.32 -6.03
C ILE A 446 7.21 -12.51 -5.29
N ASP A 447 7.40 -11.71 -4.25
CA ASP A 447 8.63 -11.69 -3.45
C ASP A 447 8.56 -12.58 -2.22
N PHE A 448 7.34 -12.85 -1.69
CA PHE A 448 7.16 -13.62 -0.47
C PHE A 448 5.82 -14.38 -0.46
N ASN A 449 5.82 -15.60 0.11
CA ASN A 449 4.65 -16.47 0.22
C ASN A 449 4.08 -16.49 1.64
N ALA A 450 2.92 -15.85 1.85
CA ALA A 450 2.19 -15.96 3.10
C ALA A 450 1.20 -17.14 3.13
N GLY A 451 0.96 -17.80 2.00
CA GLY A 451 0.11 -18.99 1.92
C GLY A 451 0.58 -20.16 2.77
N GLU A 452 1.86 -20.20 3.16
CA GLU A 452 2.41 -21.17 4.10
C GLU A 452 1.64 -21.23 5.45
N LEU A 453 0.98 -20.15 5.86
CA LEU A 453 0.18 -20.11 7.10
C LEU A 453 -1.01 -21.08 7.09
N VAL A 454 -1.66 -21.28 5.95
CA VAL A 454 -2.76 -22.25 5.82
C VAL A 454 -2.26 -23.64 5.42
N GLU A 455 -0.97 -23.79 5.22
CA GLU A 455 -0.29 -25.07 4.95
C GLU A 455 0.41 -25.67 6.17
N GLY A 456 0.33 -24.98 7.32
CA GLY A 456 0.80 -25.50 8.62
C GLY A 456 2.05 -24.81 9.18
N THR A 457 2.60 -23.80 8.50
CA THR A 457 3.65 -22.95 9.08
C THR A 457 3.03 -22.01 10.13
N ASP A 458 3.60 -21.93 11.31
CA ASP A 458 3.12 -21.02 12.36
C ASP A 458 3.50 -19.57 12.06
N MET A 459 2.71 -18.62 12.59
CA MET A 459 2.87 -17.17 12.35
C MET A 459 4.25 -16.67 12.79
N LYS A 460 4.76 -17.11 13.93
CA LYS A 460 6.04 -16.63 14.45
C LYS A 460 7.20 -17.02 13.53
N SER A 461 7.25 -18.29 13.12
CA SER A 461 8.28 -18.79 12.20
C SER A 461 8.23 -18.08 10.84
N LEU A 462 7.02 -17.78 10.33
CA LEU A 462 6.87 -17.08 9.07
C LEU A 462 7.23 -15.59 9.20
N LEU A 463 6.87 -14.95 10.31
CA LEU A 463 7.25 -13.56 10.62
C LEU A 463 8.77 -13.40 10.69
N ASP A 464 9.49 -14.34 11.34
CA ASP A 464 10.96 -14.29 11.39
C ASP A 464 11.61 -14.36 10.01
N LYS A 465 11.07 -15.20 9.10
CA LYS A 465 11.49 -15.24 7.70
C LYS A 465 11.18 -13.91 6.98
N PHE A 466 9.99 -13.36 7.25
CA PHE A 466 9.52 -12.12 6.61
C PHE A 466 10.35 -10.91 7.04
N ILE A 467 10.67 -10.76 8.33
CA ILE A 467 11.56 -9.72 8.86
C ILE A 467 12.93 -9.79 8.15
N LYS A 468 13.53 -10.97 8.06
CA LYS A 468 14.81 -11.17 7.36
C LYS A 468 14.73 -10.75 5.91
N LYS A 469 13.63 -11.08 5.21
CA LYS A 469 13.42 -10.70 3.82
C LYS A 469 13.33 -9.17 3.65
N ILE A 470 12.60 -8.49 4.52
CA ILE A 470 12.48 -7.02 4.48
C ILE A 470 13.83 -6.35 4.75
N ILE A 471 14.58 -6.83 5.74
CA ILE A 471 15.94 -6.32 6.02
C ILE A 471 16.87 -6.56 4.80
N SER A 472 16.75 -7.70 4.14
CA SER A 472 17.51 -7.98 2.91
C SER A 472 17.17 -6.99 1.78
N VAL A 473 15.89 -6.67 1.59
CA VAL A 473 15.45 -5.64 0.63
C VAL A 473 15.97 -4.25 1.03
N ALA A 474 15.94 -3.92 2.32
CA ALA A 474 16.52 -2.67 2.83
C ALA A 474 18.05 -2.60 2.63
N ASN A 475 18.74 -3.73 2.69
CA ASN A 475 20.18 -3.86 2.41
C ASN A 475 20.52 -3.86 0.91
N GLY A 476 19.55 -3.75 0.01
CA GLY A 476 19.78 -3.62 -1.42
C GLY A 476 19.33 -4.82 -2.28
N GLU A 477 18.76 -5.88 -1.69
CA GLU A 477 18.14 -6.92 -2.50
C GLU A 477 16.99 -6.31 -3.33
N LYS A 478 17.04 -6.51 -4.65
CA LYS A 478 16.00 -6.01 -5.55
C LYS A 478 14.73 -6.85 -5.47
N THR A 479 13.60 -6.19 -5.36
CA THR A 479 12.26 -6.82 -5.48
C THR A 479 11.97 -7.24 -6.92
N CYS A 480 10.95 -8.09 -7.11
CA CYS A 480 10.57 -8.58 -8.43
C CYS A 480 10.20 -7.45 -9.40
N ASN A 481 9.48 -6.40 -8.92
CA ASN A 481 9.16 -5.28 -9.78
C ASN A 481 10.40 -4.47 -10.22
N GLU A 482 11.40 -4.32 -9.36
CA GLU A 482 12.66 -3.66 -9.72
C GLU A 482 13.45 -4.47 -10.74
N LYS A 483 13.54 -5.80 -10.58
CA LYS A 483 14.21 -6.71 -11.52
C LYS A 483 13.57 -6.69 -12.92
N ASN A 484 12.26 -6.49 -12.99
CA ASN A 484 11.52 -6.44 -14.25
C ASN A 484 11.37 -5.02 -14.81
N GLY A 485 11.78 -3.97 -14.09
CA GLY A 485 11.60 -2.59 -14.50
C GLY A 485 10.14 -2.09 -14.43
N TYR A 486 9.27 -2.76 -13.69
CA TYR A 486 7.86 -2.39 -13.53
C TYR A 486 7.73 -1.33 -12.42
N ARG A 487 7.95 -0.08 -12.78
CA ARG A 487 7.94 1.04 -11.84
C ARG A 487 7.21 2.22 -12.45
N GLU A 488 6.13 2.64 -11.81
CA GLU A 488 5.23 3.66 -12.32
C GLU A 488 4.80 4.60 -11.20
N ILE A 489 4.40 5.82 -11.57
CA ILE A 489 3.74 6.77 -10.67
C ILE A 489 2.36 7.12 -11.20
N SER A 490 1.44 7.43 -10.29
CA SER A 490 0.14 7.99 -10.62
C SER A 490 -0.27 8.99 -9.55
N ILE A 491 -0.78 10.14 -9.99
CA ILE A 491 -1.17 11.24 -9.10
C ILE A 491 -2.69 11.31 -9.07
N PHE A 492 -3.26 11.45 -7.88
CA PHE A 492 -4.70 11.57 -7.70
C PHE A 492 -5.24 12.81 -8.40
N LYS A 493 -6.27 12.63 -9.20
CA LYS A 493 -6.97 13.67 -9.93
C LYS A 493 -8.46 13.58 -9.64
N ASN A 494 -9.02 14.68 -9.19
CA ASN A 494 -10.45 14.83 -8.86
C ASN A 494 -11.20 15.64 -9.93
N GLY A 495 -10.57 16.65 -10.49
CA GLY A 495 -11.17 17.57 -11.45
C GLY A 495 -10.98 17.17 -12.91
N VAL A 496 -11.56 17.97 -13.80
CA VAL A 496 -11.37 17.89 -15.26
C VAL A 496 -10.05 18.52 -15.67
N THR A 497 -9.57 18.17 -16.86
CA THR A 497 -8.46 18.90 -17.51
C THR A 497 -9.03 20.13 -18.24
N LEU A 498 -8.39 21.29 -18.06
CA LEU A 498 -8.79 22.58 -18.67
C LEU A 498 -8.28 22.70 -20.11
#